data_d4abb928743af29a88dfbe9748921947
#
_entry.id   d4abb928743af29a88dfbe9748921947
#
_cell.length_a   1.000
_cell.length_b   1.000
_cell.length_c   1.000
_cell.angle_alpha   90.00
_cell.angle_beta   90.00
_cell.angle_gamma   90.00
#
_symmetry.space_group_name_H-M   'P 1'
#
loop_
_entity.id
_entity.type
_entity.pdbx_description
1 polymer ?
#
loop_
_entity_poly.entity_id
_entity_poly.type
_entity_poly.pdbx_seq_one_letter_code
_entity_poly.pdbx_strand_id
1 'polypeptide(L)'
;AEVTHTHNANSGIANVHKKLLGDCQELDTIKKFVSNARNIHYAMTLPWSKSGLQLIPTSLYFKYNKQMSELQQEFHRLCDNFFAIYEQSIVDAKDKLGTLFHADNYPSLESIRSKFKWSMNYIPLPESGDFRIDIGNEGLKEVQEQYASFYEEQLSRSMNTAWHRLHDVLSRMSERLDY
;
A
#
# COMPACT_ATOMS: atom_id res chain seq x y z
N ALA A 1 7.95 -21.35 -22.84
CA ALA A 1 8.65 -22.30 -23.71
C ALA A 1 7.70 -22.92 -24.76
N GLU A 2 6.54 -23.43 -24.37
CA GLU A 2 5.62 -24.14 -25.26
C GLU A 2 4.95 -23.19 -26.29
N VAL A 3 4.50 -22.03 -25.87
CA VAL A 3 3.88 -21.02 -26.74
C VAL A 3 4.89 -20.46 -27.74
N THR A 4 6.13 -20.22 -27.33
CA THR A 4 7.20 -19.74 -28.21
C THR A 4 7.61 -20.80 -29.22
N HIS A 5 7.58 -22.09 -28.86
CA HIS A 5 7.87 -23.20 -29.74
C HIS A 5 6.77 -23.41 -30.78
N THR A 6 5.51 -23.32 -30.39
CA THR A 6 4.35 -23.48 -31.29
C THR A 6 4.27 -22.37 -32.35
N HIS A 7 4.76 -21.18 -32.05
CA HIS A 7 4.71 -20.01 -32.93
C HIS A 7 6.07 -19.59 -33.51
N ASN A 8 7.11 -20.43 -33.39
CA ASN A 8 8.45 -20.15 -33.89
C ASN A 8 9.02 -18.80 -33.42
N ALA A 9 8.60 -18.34 -32.21
CA ALA A 9 9.02 -17.07 -31.64
C ALA A 9 10.27 -17.22 -30.76
N ASN A 10 11.11 -16.18 -30.72
CA ASN A 10 12.31 -16.18 -29.88
C ASN A 10 11.92 -16.29 -28.39
N SER A 11 12.77 -17.00 -27.63
CA SER A 11 12.61 -17.13 -26.17
C SER A 11 12.65 -15.74 -25.51
N GLY A 12 11.68 -15.44 -24.64
CA GLY A 12 11.60 -14.17 -23.91
C GLY A 12 10.67 -13.10 -24.51
N ILE A 13 10.15 -13.31 -25.73
CA ILE A 13 9.22 -12.35 -26.38
C ILE A 13 7.79 -12.51 -25.85
N ALA A 14 7.41 -13.70 -25.42
CA ALA A 14 6.07 -13.97 -24.89
C ALA A 14 6.12 -14.47 -23.45
N ASN A 15 5.34 -13.85 -22.58
CA ASN A 15 5.13 -14.30 -21.20
C ASN A 15 3.69 -14.85 -21.06
N VAL A 16 3.61 -16.06 -20.50
CA VAL A 16 2.32 -16.67 -20.16
C VAL A 16 2.03 -16.42 -18.69
N HIS A 17 0.97 -15.67 -18.40
CA HIS A 17 0.50 -15.45 -17.05
C HIS A 17 -0.56 -16.49 -16.68
N LYS A 18 -0.25 -17.29 -15.66
CA LYS A 18 -1.17 -18.26 -15.09
C LYS A 18 -1.89 -17.68 -13.87
N LYS A 19 -3.22 -17.63 -13.90
CA LYS A 19 -4.03 -17.30 -12.74
C LYS A 19 -4.16 -18.53 -11.85
N LEU A 20 -3.44 -18.59 -10.74
CA LEU A 20 -3.37 -19.76 -9.87
C LEU A 20 -4.74 -20.16 -9.29
N LEU A 21 -5.53 -19.21 -8.80
CA LEU A 21 -6.85 -19.45 -8.23
C LEU A 21 -8.01 -19.11 -9.22
N GLY A 22 -7.68 -18.94 -10.49
CA GLY A 22 -8.68 -18.57 -11.51
C GLY A 22 -9.37 -17.24 -11.15
N ASP A 23 -10.71 -17.23 -11.22
CA ASP A 23 -11.53 -16.06 -10.91
C ASP A 23 -12.08 -16.18 -9.46
N CYS A 24 -11.18 -16.17 -8.46
CA CYS A 24 -11.54 -16.18 -7.04
C CYS A 24 -12.08 -14.79 -6.65
N GLN A 25 -13.41 -14.68 -6.47
CA GLN A 25 -14.08 -13.42 -6.16
C GLN A 25 -13.66 -12.83 -4.82
N GLU A 26 -13.43 -13.67 -3.81
CA GLU A 26 -12.98 -13.27 -2.47
C GLU A 26 -11.61 -12.61 -2.54
N LEU A 27 -10.67 -13.19 -3.29
CA LEU A 27 -9.34 -12.60 -3.47
C LEU A 27 -9.41 -11.27 -4.25
N ASP A 28 -10.25 -11.18 -5.26
CA ASP A 28 -10.42 -9.94 -6.02
C ASP A 28 -11.12 -8.86 -5.20
N THR A 29 -12.03 -9.24 -4.29
CA THR A 29 -12.64 -8.33 -3.32
C THR A 29 -11.59 -7.76 -2.37
N ILE A 30 -10.69 -8.59 -1.84
CA ILE A 30 -9.57 -8.13 -1.00
C ILE A 30 -8.68 -7.14 -1.78
N LYS A 31 -8.31 -7.44 -3.03
CA LYS A 31 -7.48 -6.54 -3.86
C LYS A 31 -8.14 -5.18 -4.06
N LYS A 32 -9.42 -5.15 -4.40
CA LYS A 32 -10.19 -3.91 -4.57
C LYS A 32 -10.28 -3.14 -3.25
N PHE A 33 -10.55 -3.84 -2.16
CA PHE A 33 -10.60 -3.27 -0.82
C PHE A 33 -9.27 -2.62 -0.42
N VAL A 34 -8.15 -3.33 -0.58
CA VAL A 34 -6.81 -2.81 -0.26
C VAL A 34 -6.47 -1.58 -1.11
N SER A 35 -6.83 -1.57 -2.38
CA SER A 35 -6.66 -0.39 -3.24
C SER A 35 -7.46 0.81 -2.71
N ASN A 36 -8.72 0.59 -2.34
CA ASN A 36 -9.57 1.64 -1.77
C ASN A 36 -9.04 2.13 -0.41
N ALA A 37 -8.60 1.22 0.47
CA ALA A 37 -8.02 1.58 1.76
C ALA A 37 -6.76 2.45 1.62
N ARG A 38 -5.91 2.14 0.63
CA ARG A 38 -4.75 2.99 0.28
C ARG A 38 -5.17 4.37 -0.21
N ASN A 39 -6.20 4.46 -1.04
CA ASN A 39 -6.70 5.74 -1.50
C ASN A 39 -7.21 6.60 -0.34
N ILE A 40 -7.95 6.00 0.61
CA ILE A 40 -8.42 6.67 1.83
C ILE A 40 -7.23 7.14 2.67
N HIS A 41 -6.23 6.26 2.87
CA HIS A 41 -5.00 6.61 3.59
C HIS A 41 -4.31 7.84 2.97
N TYR A 42 -4.06 7.84 1.67
CA TYR A 42 -3.39 8.95 1.00
C TYR A 42 -4.25 10.23 0.92
N ALA A 43 -5.58 10.10 0.89
CA ALA A 43 -6.48 11.26 0.93
C ALA A 43 -6.44 11.98 2.29
N MET A 44 -6.19 11.25 3.38
CA MET A 44 -6.17 11.78 4.75
C MET A 44 -4.77 12.15 5.26
N THR A 45 -3.74 11.89 4.48
CA THR A 45 -2.34 12.10 4.86
C THR A 45 -1.61 12.95 3.82
N LEU A 46 -0.45 13.47 4.20
CA LEU A 46 0.45 14.23 3.33
C LEU A 46 1.78 13.48 3.21
N PRO A 47 2.44 13.51 2.05
CA PRO A 47 3.73 12.86 1.89
C PRO A 47 4.78 13.54 2.79
N TRP A 48 5.52 12.74 3.57
CA TRP A 48 6.61 13.25 4.40
C TRP A 48 7.99 12.91 3.86
N SER A 49 8.17 11.71 3.32
CA SER A 49 9.47 11.32 2.80
C SER A 49 9.36 10.51 1.50
N LYS A 50 10.47 10.41 0.77
CA LYS A 50 10.59 9.54 -0.43
C LYS A 50 10.46 8.05 -0.09
N SER A 51 10.69 7.68 1.16
CA SER A 51 10.56 6.30 1.65
C SER A 51 9.11 5.87 1.96
N GLY A 52 8.12 6.75 1.70
CA GLY A 52 6.70 6.43 1.85
C GLY A 52 6.11 6.80 3.21
N LEU A 53 6.85 7.46 4.10
CA LEU A 53 6.29 8.01 5.32
C LEU A 53 5.26 9.09 5.01
N GLN A 54 4.16 9.07 5.76
CA GLN A 54 3.07 10.03 5.60
C GLN A 54 2.89 10.85 6.89
N LEU A 55 2.61 12.12 6.73
CA LEU A 55 2.26 13.02 7.80
C LEU A 55 0.75 13.02 8.01
N ILE A 56 0.33 12.86 9.25
CA ILE A 56 -1.08 13.01 9.64
C ILE A 56 -1.24 14.37 10.32
N PRO A 57 -2.05 15.29 9.77
CA PRO A 57 -2.37 16.52 10.48
C PRO A 57 -3.02 16.22 11.82
N THR A 58 -2.60 16.89 12.88
CA THR A 58 -3.08 16.65 14.25
C THR A 58 -4.61 16.74 14.35
N SER A 59 -5.21 17.67 13.63
CA SER A 59 -6.67 17.83 13.56
C SER A 59 -7.43 16.63 12.97
N LEU A 60 -6.75 15.81 12.16
CA LEU A 60 -7.32 14.62 11.53
C LEU A 60 -7.00 13.32 12.27
N TYR A 61 -6.12 13.34 13.27
CA TYR A 61 -5.60 12.14 13.92
C TYR A 61 -6.71 11.18 14.39
N PHE A 62 -7.67 11.67 15.16
CA PHE A 62 -8.74 10.81 15.70
C PHE A 62 -9.66 10.26 14.61
N LYS A 63 -9.99 11.08 13.62
CA LYS A 63 -10.80 10.66 12.47
C LYS A 63 -10.08 9.61 11.65
N TYR A 64 -8.79 9.84 11.38
CA TYR A 64 -7.95 8.90 10.66
C TYR A 64 -7.82 7.57 11.39
N ASN A 65 -7.51 7.60 12.69
CA ASN A 65 -7.35 6.39 13.50
C ASN A 65 -8.63 5.56 13.54
N LYS A 66 -9.79 6.21 13.71
CA LYS A 66 -11.09 5.53 13.65
C LYS A 66 -11.30 4.87 12.29
N GLN A 67 -11.09 5.61 11.20
CA GLN A 67 -11.27 5.11 9.83
C GLN A 67 -10.35 3.93 9.53
N MET A 68 -9.08 3.99 9.94
CA MET A 68 -8.12 2.90 9.74
C MET A 68 -8.47 1.67 10.57
N SER A 69 -8.99 1.84 11.78
CA SER A 69 -9.48 0.73 12.61
C SER A 69 -10.67 0.02 11.98
N GLU A 70 -11.63 0.75 11.45
CA GLU A 70 -12.79 0.19 10.73
C GLU A 70 -12.34 -0.58 9.47
N LEU A 71 -11.42 -0.02 8.70
CA LEU A 71 -10.85 -0.67 7.52
C LEU A 71 -10.06 -1.93 7.89
N GLN A 72 -9.32 -1.91 9.01
CA GLN A 72 -8.60 -3.09 9.50
C GLN A 72 -9.55 -4.23 9.86
N GLN A 73 -10.64 -3.94 10.55
CA GLN A 73 -11.65 -4.95 10.90
C GLN A 73 -12.26 -5.57 9.64
N GLU A 74 -12.62 -4.74 8.67
CA GLU A 74 -13.18 -5.21 7.40
C GLU A 74 -12.16 -6.02 6.60
N PHE A 75 -10.88 -5.60 6.59
CA PHE A 75 -9.80 -6.38 5.97
C PHE A 75 -9.71 -7.78 6.55
N HIS A 76 -9.72 -7.91 7.88
CA HIS A 76 -9.66 -9.22 8.53
C HIS A 76 -10.88 -10.07 8.18
N ARG A 77 -12.09 -9.49 8.18
CA ARG A 77 -13.30 -10.19 7.78
C ARG A 77 -13.23 -10.73 6.35
N LEU A 78 -12.73 -9.92 5.41
CA LEU A 78 -12.54 -10.33 4.02
C LEU A 78 -11.48 -11.42 3.88
N CYS A 79 -10.40 -11.32 4.64
CA CYS A 79 -9.37 -12.36 4.68
C CYS A 79 -9.93 -13.70 5.22
N ASP A 80 -10.72 -13.66 6.30
CA ASP A 80 -11.33 -14.87 6.85
C ASP A 80 -12.27 -15.55 5.86
N ASN A 81 -13.06 -14.80 5.11
CA ASN A 81 -13.87 -15.32 4.02
C ASN A 81 -13.03 -16.02 2.95
N PHE A 82 -11.93 -15.39 2.52
CA PHE A 82 -11.01 -16.00 1.57
C PHE A 82 -10.35 -17.27 2.12
N PHE A 83 -9.91 -17.25 3.37
CA PHE A 83 -9.28 -18.41 4.00
C PHE A 83 -10.23 -19.60 4.11
N ALA A 84 -11.51 -19.34 4.34
CA ALA A 84 -12.52 -20.39 4.44
C ALA A 84 -12.71 -21.17 3.12
N ILE A 85 -12.49 -20.52 1.98
CA ILE A 85 -12.67 -21.14 0.66
C ILE A 85 -11.34 -21.53 -0.02
N TYR A 86 -10.19 -21.22 0.59
CA TYR A 86 -8.88 -21.34 -0.06
C TYR A 86 -8.60 -22.77 -0.55
N GLU A 87 -8.83 -23.78 0.29
CA GLU A 87 -8.59 -25.18 -0.06
C GLU A 87 -9.51 -25.64 -1.20
N GLN A 88 -10.79 -25.26 -1.15
CA GLN A 88 -11.72 -25.56 -2.23
C GLN A 88 -11.30 -24.87 -3.52
N SER A 89 -10.83 -23.62 -3.44
CA SER A 89 -10.32 -22.88 -4.61
C SER A 89 -9.11 -23.56 -5.28
N ILE A 90 -8.29 -24.29 -4.53
CA ILE A 90 -7.20 -25.10 -5.09
C ILE A 90 -7.76 -26.31 -5.85
N VAL A 91 -8.77 -26.97 -5.33
CA VAL A 91 -9.44 -28.09 -6.00
C VAL A 91 -10.03 -27.61 -7.34
N ASP A 92 -10.79 -26.52 -7.30
CA ASP A 92 -11.38 -25.91 -8.51
C ASP A 92 -10.31 -25.46 -9.53
N ALA A 93 -9.18 -24.95 -9.02
CA ALA A 93 -8.06 -24.56 -9.88
C ALA A 93 -7.40 -25.77 -10.56
N LYS A 94 -7.33 -26.90 -9.91
CA LYS A 94 -6.82 -28.16 -10.49
C LYS A 94 -7.64 -28.58 -11.70
N ASP A 95 -8.96 -28.53 -11.59
CA ASP A 95 -9.86 -28.89 -12.68
C ASP A 95 -9.75 -27.89 -13.85
N LYS A 96 -9.67 -26.59 -13.55
CA LYS A 96 -9.58 -25.52 -14.56
C LYS A 96 -8.23 -25.46 -15.28
N LEU A 97 -7.13 -25.74 -14.58
CA LEU A 97 -5.77 -25.65 -15.12
C LEU A 97 -5.31 -26.92 -15.83
N GLY A 98 -5.91 -28.08 -15.54
CA GLY A 98 -5.51 -29.36 -16.13
C GLY A 98 -4.01 -29.62 -15.97
N THR A 99 -3.30 -29.85 -17.05
CA THR A 99 -1.84 -30.11 -17.05
C THR A 99 -0.97 -28.92 -16.62
N LEU A 100 -1.52 -27.70 -16.58
CA LEU A 100 -0.82 -26.52 -16.06
C LEU A 100 -0.86 -26.43 -14.51
N PHE A 101 -1.61 -27.30 -13.86
CA PHE A 101 -1.66 -27.34 -12.41
C PHE A 101 -0.38 -27.97 -11.84
N HIS A 102 0.23 -27.27 -10.88
CA HIS A 102 1.36 -27.77 -10.07
C HIS A 102 1.08 -27.46 -8.60
N ALA A 103 1.00 -28.49 -7.77
CA ALA A 103 0.67 -28.37 -6.35
C ALA A 103 1.62 -27.44 -5.58
N ASP A 104 2.90 -27.44 -5.94
CA ASP A 104 3.94 -26.61 -5.31
C ASP A 104 3.71 -25.09 -5.46
N ASN A 105 2.82 -24.68 -6.38
CA ASN A 105 2.45 -23.27 -6.53
C ASN A 105 1.46 -22.80 -5.48
N TYR A 106 0.91 -23.72 -4.66
CA TYR A 106 -0.11 -23.41 -3.66
C TYR A 106 0.44 -23.62 -2.25
N PRO A 107 0.83 -22.52 -1.56
CA PRO A 107 1.28 -22.59 -0.19
C PRO A 107 0.20 -23.13 0.73
N SER A 108 0.59 -23.69 1.89
CA SER A 108 -0.38 -24.08 2.92
C SER A 108 -1.23 -22.90 3.39
N LEU A 109 -2.42 -23.17 3.91
CA LEU A 109 -3.32 -22.15 4.45
C LEU A 109 -2.65 -21.33 5.55
N GLU A 110 -1.83 -21.94 6.40
CA GLU A 110 -1.06 -21.25 7.44
C GLU A 110 -0.04 -20.26 6.83
N SER A 111 0.69 -20.69 5.79
CA SER A 111 1.61 -19.83 5.06
C SER A 111 0.90 -18.66 4.39
N ILE A 112 -0.28 -18.87 3.82
CA ILE A 112 -1.10 -17.82 3.23
C ILE A 112 -1.57 -16.82 4.29
N ARG A 113 -2.11 -17.31 5.43
CA ARG A 113 -2.54 -16.46 6.55
C ARG A 113 -1.44 -15.52 7.02
N SER A 114 -0.20 -16.02 7.09
CA SER A 114 0.94 -15.21 7.51
C SER A 114 1.31 -14.06 6.57
N LYS A 115 0.86 -14.10 5.30
CA LYS A 115 1.13 -13.08 4.27
C LYS A 115 0.08 -11.96 4.24
N PHE A 116 -1.12 -12.21 4.73
CA PHE A 116 -2.19 -11.21 4.80
C PHE A 116 -2.11 -10.46 6.12
N LYS A 117 -1.34 -9.38 6.13
CA LYS A 117 -1.09 -8.58 7.34
C LYS A 117 -1.54 -7.14 7.13
N TRP A 118 -2.16 -6.59 8.15
CA TRP A 118 -2.40 -5.16 8.28
C TRP A 118 -1.53 -4.65 9.43
N SER A 119 -0.66 -3.72 9.15
CA SER A 119 0.17 -3.08 10.18
C SER A 119 0.18 -1.58 9.97
N MET A 120 0.12 -0.84 11.06
CA MET A 120 0.18 0.60 11.07
C MET A 120 1.01 1.03 12.28
N ASN A 121 2.05 1.81 12.02
CA ASN A 121 2.96 2.30 13.05
C ASN A 121 2.96 3.82 13.03
N TYR A 122 2.77 4.42 14.17
CA TYR A 122 2.91 5.86 14.36
C TYR A 122 4.33 6.17 14.84
N ILE A 123 4.99 7.07 14.16
CA ILE A 123 6.32 7.53 14.51
C ILE A 123 6.16 9.02 14.87
N PRO A 124 6.49 9.44 16.09
CA PRO A 124 6.49 10.86 16.42
C PRO A 124 7.51 11.60 15.55
N LEU A 125 7.17 12.82 15.15
CA LEU A 125 8.15 13.68 14.50
C LEU A 125 9.23 14.03 15.54
N PRO A 126 10.51 13.77 15.27
CA PRO A 126 11.57 14.16 16.17
C PRO A 126 11.61 15.69 16.28
N GLU A 127 11.79 16.21 17.47
CA GLU A 127 12.06 17.63 17.67
C GLU A 127 13.51 17.95 17.30
N SER A 128 13.77 19.17 16.86
CA SER A 128 15.13 19.64 16.59
C SER A 128 15.94 19.60 17.88
N GLY A 129 16.95 18.73 17.92
CA GLY A 129 17.80 18.53 19.11
C GLY A 129 17.60 17.19 19.84
N ASP A 130 16.60 16.37 19.49
CA ASP A 130 16.44 15.01 20.04
C ASP A 130 17.41 14.03 19.36
N PHE A 131 18.70 14.33 19.41
CA PHE A 131 19.75 13.43 18.92
C PHE A 131 20.31 12.61 20.08
N ARG A 132 20.02 11.34 20.10
CA ARG A 132 20.49 10.37 21.10
C ARG A 132 21.90 9.86 20.83
N ILE A 133 22.70 10.61 20.06
CA ILE A 133 24.05 10.26 19.69
C ILE A 133 24.99 11.29 20.35
N ASP A 134 25.91 10.82 21.20
CA ASP A 134 26.96 11.65 21.77
C ASP A 134 28.11 11.82 20.74
N ILE A 135 28.01 12.85 19.90
CA ILE A 135 28.99 13.16 18.82
C ILE A 135 29.80 14.41 19.10
N GLY A 136 29.74 14.93 20.32
CA GLY A 136 30.40 16.18 20.68
C GLY A 136 29.67 17.43 20.14
N ASN A 137 30.02 18.60 20.71
CA ASN A 137 29.29 19.85 20.42
C ASN A 137 29.39 20.34 18.98
N GLU A 138 30.51 20.13 18.28
CA GLU A 138 30.66 20.57 16.89
C GLU A 138 29.92 19.66 15.92
N GLY A 139 30.04 18.34 16.07
CA GLY A 139 29.30 17.37 15.25
C GLY A 139 27.79 17.45 15.47
N LEU A 140 27.34 17.75 16.69
CA LEU A 140 25.93 17.93 17.02
C LEU A 140 25.32 19.11 16.25
N LYS A 141 26.06 20.23 16.13
CA LYS A 141 25.57 21.42 15.43
C LYS A 141 25.38 21.20 13.94
N GLU A 142 26.33 20.54 13.28
CA GLU A 142 26.22 20.16 11.88
C GLU A 142 25.04 19.24 11.61
N VAL A 143 24.82 18.21 12.46
CA VAL A 143 23.68 17.30 12.35
C VAL A 143 22.35 18.03 12.61
N GLN A 144 22.30 18.97 13.53
CA GLN A 144 21.12 19.80 13.79
C GLN A 144 20.76 20.66 12.57
N GLU A 145 21.75 21.29 11.93
CA GLU A 145 21.54 22.10 10.72
C GLU A 145 21.07 21.24 9.54
N GLN A 146 21.66 20.06 9.33
CA GLN A 146 21.23 19.12 8.31
C GLN A 146 19.79 18.63 8.56
N TYR A 147 19.47 18.34 9.83
CA TYR A 147 18.12 17.90 10.19
C TYR A 147 17.09 19.02 10.00
N ALA A 148 17.40 20.25 10.41
CA ALA A 148 16.52 21.40 10.21
C ALA A 148 16.24 21.63 8.74
N SER A 149 17.26 21.58 7.89
CA SER A 149 17.12 21.72 6.43
C SER A 149 16.25 20.59 5.83
N PHE A 150 16.49 19.35 6.25
CA PHE A 150 15.66 18.21 5.83
C PHE A 150 14.20 18.39 6.26
N TYR A 151 13.98 18.81 7.49
CA TYR A 151 12.62 19.02 8.03
C TYR A 151 11.87 20.10 7.25
N GLU A 152 12.52 21.23 6.97
CA GLU A 152 11.94 22.33 6.19
C GLU A 152 11.60 21.89 4.77
N GLU A 153 12.47 21.12 4.11
CA GLU A 153 12.19 20.56 2.79
C GLU A 153 10.96 19.65 2.79
N GLN A 154 10.87 18.73 3.78
CA GLN A 154 9.73 17.80 3.87
C GLN A 154 8.43 18.54 4.21
N LEU A 155 8.48 19.53 5.11
CA LEU A 155 7.33 20.35 5.45
C LEU A 155 6.85 21.16 4.24
N SER A 156 7.76 21.80 3.52
CA SER A 156 7.45 22.53 2.29
C SER A 156 6.80 21.64 1.24
N ARG A 157 7.29 20.43 1.04
CA ARG A 157 6.71 19.44 0.12
C ARG A 157 5.29 19.04 0.55
N SER A 158 5.09 18.79 1.84
CA SER A 158 3.77 18.44 2.39
C SER A 158 2.78 19.58 2.19
N MET A 159 3.19 20.81 2.46
CA MET A 159 2.39 22.01 2.27
C MET A 159 2.03 22.23 0.80
N ASN A 160 2.98 22.10 -0.10
CA ASN A 160 2.74 22.19 -1.55
C ASN A 160 1.72 21.14 -2.01
N THR A 161 1.81 19.91 -1.50
CA THR A 161 0.81 18.88 -1.81
C THR A 161 -0.58 19.28 -1.31
N ALA A 162 -0.69 19.84 -0.10
CA ALA A 162 -1.96 20.32 0.44
C ALA A 162 -2.55 21.45 -0.42
N TRP A 163 -1.72 22.41 -0.85
CA TRP A 163 -2.12 23.49 -1.73
C TRP A 163 -2.59 22.99 -3.10
N HIS A 164 -1.89 22.07 -3.72
CA HIS A 164 -2.32 21.47 -4.99
C HIS A 164 -3.67 20.77 -4.86
N ARG A 165 -3.89 19.98 -3.79
CA ARG A 165 -5.18 19.34 -3.54
C ARG A 165 -6.32 20.35 -3.37
N LEU A 166 -6.07 21.43 -2.65
CA LEU A 166 -7.06 22.52 -2.47
C LEU A 166 -7.37 23.19 -3.81
N HIS A 167 -6.34 23.54 -4.57
CA HIS A 167 -6.48 24.15 -5.89
C HIS A 167 -7.30 23.25 -6.83
N ASP A 168 -7.01 21.94 -6.89
CA ASP A 168 -7.75 20.98 -7.72
C ASP A 168 -9.23 20.89 -7.34
N VAL A 169 -9.54 20.96 -6.04
CA VAL A 169 -10.94 20.97 -5.58
C VAL A 169 -11.64 22.25 -5.99
N LEU A 170 -11.00 23.41 -5.78
CA LEU A 170 -11.56 24.70 -6.14
C LEU A 170 -11.77 24.86 -7.65
N SER A 171 -10.81 24.40 -8.47
CA SER A 171 -10.94 24.43 -9.93
C SER A 171 -12.13 23.61 -10.41
N ARG A 172 -12.29 22.37 -9.89
CA ARG A 172 -13.47 21.54 -10.22
C ARG A 172 -14.79 22.16 -9.74
N MET A 173 -14.78 22.88 -8.64
CA MET A 173 -15.98 23.61 -8.18
C MET A 173 -16.30 24.77 -9.12
N SER A 174 -15.31 25.57 -9.53
CA SER A 174 -15.49 26.66 -10.49
C SER A 174 -16.04 26.15 -11.82
N GLU A 175 -15.43 25.11 -12.41
CA GLU A 175 -15.89 24.49 -13.65
C GLU A 175 -17.36 24.03 -13.61
N ARG A 176 -17.85 23.62 -12.43
CA ARG A 176 -19.25 23.20 -12.25
C ARG A 176 -20.23 24.35 -11.99
N LEU A 177 -19.73 25.52 -11.57
CA LEU A 177 -20.56 26.70 -11.31
C LEU A 177 -20.68 27.57 -12.55
N ASP A 178 -19.77 27.44 -13.51
CA ASP A 178 -19.79 28.16 -14.80
C ASP A 178 -20.71 27.49 -15.84
N TYR A 179 -21.47 26.45 -15.44
CA TYR A 179 -22.58 25.85 -16.17
C TYR A 179 -23.91 26.22 -15.53
#